data_dba53d4cd4b4ac6711367cab40f5a3f8
#
_entry.id   dba53d4cd4b4ac6711367cab40f5a3f8
#
_cell.length_a   1.000
_cell.length_b   1.000
_cell.length_c   1.000
_cell.angle_alpha   90.00
_cell.angle_beta   90.00
_cell.angle_gamma   90.00
#
_symmetry.space_group_name_H-M   'P 1'
#
loop_
_entity.id
_entity.type
_entity.pdbx_description
1 polymer ?
#
loop_
_entity_poly.entity_id
_entity_poly.type
_entity_poly.pdbx_seq_one_letter_code
_entity_poly.pdbx_strand_id
1 'polypeptide(L)'
;MTTSTTPARELLPAQKQGAALTLVLPYPISANRYWKSFNLGKRIMTAPSSEAKAYKQEVGWLLRAAGVREAIKGRVRVDIVLYAKRPQDWQKRQRLHGARWDDTVQRIDLDNARKVIYDSLKEIAFEDDFWVWADSGRVAEPDGEARVVVTITPIVVEQPQSALELA
;
A
#
# COMPACT_ATOMS: atom_id res chain seq x y z
N MET A 1 -32.13 7.64 39.78
CA MET A 1 -30.74 7.15 39.61
C MET A 1 -30.72 6.15 38.46
N THR A 2 -30.41 6.63 37.27
CA THR A 2 -30.34 5.79 36.07
C THR A 2 -28.87 5.47 35.80
N THR A 3 -28.49 4.23 36.04
CA THR A 3 -27.15 3.71 35.76
C THR A 3 -27.02 3.47 34.25
N SER A 4 -26.27 4.36 33.57
CA SER A 4 -25.90 4.15 32.18
C SER A 4 -24.79 3.07 32.11
N THR A 5 -25.17 1.88 31.70
CA THR A 5 -24.21 0.81 31.39
C THR A 5 -23.67 1.05 29.98
N THR A 6 -22.45 1.53 29.90
CA THR A 6 -21.69 1.58 28.64
C THR A 6 -21.46 0.15 28.15
N PRO A 7 -21.83 -0.22 26.91
CA PRO A 7 -21.54 -1.56 26.41
C PRO A 7 -20.02 -1.76 26.32
N ALA A 8 -19.55 -2.86 26.89
CA ALA A 8 -18.16 -3.28 26.79
C ALA A 8 -17.77 -3.38 25.30
N ARG A 9 -16.75 -2.66 24.92
CA ARG A 9 -16.13 -2.74 23.59
C ARG A 9 -15.61 -4.16 23.43
N GLU A 10 -16.30 -4.96 22.65
CA GLU A 10 -15.88 -6.32 22.32
C GLU A 10 -14.53 -6.24 21.62
N LEU A 11 -13.48 -6.67 22.32
CA LEU A 11 -12.13 -6.73 21.77
C LEU A 11 -12.13 -7.82 20.69
N LEU A 12 -11.97 -7.40 19.44
CA LEU A 12 -11.77 -8.33 18.34
C LEU A 12 -10.58 -9.24 18.67
N PRO A 13 -10.67 -10.55 18.40
CA PRO A 13 -9.59 -11.49 18.68
C PRO A 13 -8.31 -11.04 17.98
N ALA A 14 -7.19 -11.13 18.67
CA ALA A 14 -5.89 -10.82 18.10
C ALA A 14 -5.65 -11.71 16.87
N GLN A 15 -5.58 -11.10 15.69
CA GLN A 15 -5.28 -11.82 14.46
C GLN A 15 -3.83 -12.26 14.49
N LYS A 16 -3.56 -13.56 14.40
CA LYS A 16 -2.21 -14.08 14.18
C LYS A 16 -1.73 -13.59 12.82
N GLN A 17 -0.67 -12.80 12.80
CA GLN A 17 -0.06 -12.31 11.58
C GLN A 17 1.00 -13.32 11.11
N GLY A 18 0.98 -13.65 9.81
CA GLY A 18 2.06 -14.40 9.17
C GLY A 18 3.34 -13.56 9.02
N ALA A 19 4.40 -14.14 8.47
CA ALA A 19 5.65 -13.43 8.21
C ALA A 19 5.42 -12.25 7.26
N ALA A 20 5.85 -11.06 7.67
CA ALA A 20 5.73 -9.84 6.85
C ALA A 20 6.83 -9.78 5.79
N LEU A 21 6.47 -9.31 4.59
CA LEU A 21 7.37 -8.99 3.50
C LEU A 21 7.48 -7.47 3.37
N THR A 22 8.68 -6.92 3.56
CA THR A 22 8.93 -5.49 3.36
C THR A 22 9.77 -5.27 2.11
N LEU A 23 9.32 -4.35 1.26
CA LEU A 23 9.91 -4.02 -0.03
C LEU A 23 10.13 -2.52 -0.15
N VAL A 24 11.24 -2.15 -0.77
CA VAL A 24 11.47 -0.78 -1.25
C VAL A 24 11.18 -0.77 -2.74
N LEU A 25 10.16 -0.02 -3.13
CA LEU A 25 9.70 0.10 -4.50
C LEU A 25 10.00 1.50 -5.06
N PRO A 26 10.11 1.65 -6.39
CA PRO A 26 10.20 2.95 -7.03
C PRO A 26 9.04 3.85 -6.63
N TYR A 27 9.25 5.15 -6.65
CA TYR A 27 8.20 6.12 -6.39
C TYR A 27 7.07 5.94 -7.41
N PRO A 28 5.81 5.78 -6.97
CA PRO A 28 4.72 5.51 -7.88
C PRO A 28 4.43 6.72 -8.77
N ILE A 29 4.09 6.46 -10.02
CA ILE A 29 3.59 7.49 -10.93
C ILE A 29 2.20 7.94 -10.48
N SER A 30 1.82 9.18 -10.82
CA SER A 30 0.48 9.66 -10.46
C SER A 30 -0.61 8.84 -11.15
N ALA A 31 -1.76 8.65 -10.51
CA ALA A 31 -2.87 7.90 -11.08
C ALA A 31 -3.32 8.48 -12.43
N ASN A 32 -3.23 9.81 -12.62
CA ASN A 32 -3.57 10.47 -13.88
C ASN A 32 -2.62 10.09 -15.03
N ARG A 33 -1.36 9.76 -14.74
CA ARG A 33 -0.39 9.27 -15.74
C ARG A 33 -0.45 7.75 -15.88
N TYR A 34 -0.96 7.08 -14.88
CA TYR A 34 -1.10 5.63 -14.88
C TYR A 34 -2.16 5.15 -15.85
N TRP A 35 -3.32 5.80 -15.87
CA TRP A 35 -4.45 5.46 -16.73
C TRP A 35 -4.52 6.38 -17.94
N LYS A 36 -4.75 5.81 -19.11
CA LYS A 36 -5.04 6.54 -20.34
C LYS A 36 -6.41 6.14 -20.88
N SER A 37 -7.19 7.14 -21.25
CA SER A 37 -8.48 6.93 -21.91
C SER A 37 -8.34 7.03 -23.42
N PHE A 38 -8.93 6.11 -24.14
CA PHE A 38 -8.94 6.04 -25.60
C PHE A 38 -10.37 6.07 -26.09
N ASN A 39 -10.63 6.87 -27.12
CA ASN A 39 -11.90 6.86 -27.83
C ASN A 39 -11.87 5.76 -28.91
N LEU A 40 -12.71 4.73 -28.74
CA LEU A 40 -13.01 3.72 -29.77
C LEU A 40 -14.43 3.97 -30.29
N GLY A 41 -14.58 4.97 -31.18
CA GLY A 41 -15.87 5.35 -31.73
C GLY A 41 -16.85 5.83 -30.64
N LYS A 42 -17.88 5.04 -30.34
CA LYS A 42 -18.92 5.39 -29.35
C LYS A 42 -18.58 4.98 -27.90
N ARG A 43 -17.41 4.40 -27.65
CA ARG A 43 -17.00 3.91 -26.31
C ARG A 43 -15.67 4.54 -25.91
N ILE A 44 -15.59 4.95 -24.63
CA ILE A 44 -14.34 5.35 -23.99
C ILE A 44 -13.81 4.11 -23.27
N MET A 45 -12.59 3.70 -23.63
CA MET A 45 -11.86 2.63 -22.92
C MET A 45 -10.71 3.23 -22.14
N THR A 46 -10.50 2.73 -20.92
CA THR A 46 -9.39 3.11 -20.08
C THR A 46 -8.43 1.94 -19.96
N ALA A 47 -7.15 2.20 -20.21
CA ALA A 47 -6.10 1.19 -20.11
C ALA A 47 -4.85 1.78 -19.42
N PRO A 48 -4.00 0.92 -18.80
CA PRO A 48 -2.72 1.36 -18.25
C PRO A 48 -1.82 1.96 -19.33
N SER A 49 -1.15 3.07 -19.01
CA SER A 49 -0.18 3.70 -19.90
C SER A 49 1.07 2.84 -20.08
N SER A 50 1.93 3.19 -21.03
CA SER A 50 3.25 2.55 -21.18
C SER A 50 4.11 2.70 -19.91
N GLU A 51 4.05 3.86 -19.26
CA GLU A 51 4.73 4.11 -17.99
C GLU A 51 4.18 3.22 -16.87
N ALA A 52 2.86 3.02 -16.83
CA ALA A 52 2.22 2.12 -15.86
C ALA A 52 2.67 0.68 -16.05
N LYS A 53 2.74 0.22 -17.30
CA LYS A 53 3.22 -1.13 -17.62
C LYS A 53 4.70 -1.31 -17.22
N ALA A 54 5.55 -0.32 -17.48
CA ALA A 54 6.95 -0.33 -17.09
C ALA A 54 7.10 -0.36 -15.56
N TYR A 55 6.33 0.46 -14.84
CA TYR A 55 6.31 0.48 -13.38
C TYR A 55 5.90 -0.87 -12.80
N LYS A 56 4.79 -1.45 -13.31
CA LYS A 56 4.31 -2.78 -12.88
C LYS A 56 5.36 -3.87 -13.14
N GLN A 57 6.04 -3.81 -14.27
CA GLN A 57 7.10 -4.76 -14.60
C GLN A 57 8.30 -4.64 -13.65
N GLU A 58 8.74 -3.42 -13.33
CA GLU A 58 9.82 -3.18 -12.40
C GLU A 58 9.47 -3.67 -10.98
N VAL A 59 8.27 -3.36 -10.50
CA VAL A 59 7.75 -3.88 -9.23
C VAL A 59 7.74 -5.41 -9.23
N GLY A 60 7.30 -6.03 -10.32
CA GLY A 60 7.30 -7.49 -10.46
C GLY A 60 8.70 -8.11 -10.37
N TRP A 61 9.71 -7.48 -10.96
CA TRP A 61 11.11 -7.94 -10.83
C TRP A 61 11.64 -7.80 -9.41
N LEU A 62 11.35 -6.69 -8.74
CA LEU A 62 11.74 -6.47 -7.35
C LEU A 62 11.11 -7.49 -6.39
N LEU A 63 9.83 -7.83 -6.60
CA LEU A 63 9.14 -8.87 -5.85
C LEU A 63 9.82 -10.24 -6.04
N ARG A 64 10.13 -10.61 -7.26
CA ARG A 64 10.83 -11.87 -7.56
C ARG A 64 12.23 -11.90 -6.98
N ALA A 65 12.96 -10.79 -7.04
CA ALA A 65 14.29 -10.66 -6.43
C ALA A 65 14.22 -10.79 -4.90
N ALA A 66 13.12 -10.33 -4.29
CA ALA A 66 12.86 -10.50 -2.86
C ALA A 66 12.38 -11.92 -2.48
N GLY A 67 12.28 -12.84 -3.44
CA GLY A 67 11.91 -14.23 -3.20
C GLY A 67 10.41 -14.54 -3.31
N VAL A 68 9.59 -13.60 -3.75
CA VAL A 68 8.15 -13.85 -3.98
C VAL A 68 7.99 -14.75 -5.20
N ARG A 69 7.52 -15.97 -5.00
CA ARG A 69 7.29 -16.97 -6.05
C ARG A 69 5.83 -17.11 -6.40
N GLU A 70 4.97 -16.95 -5.41
CA GLU A 70 3.52 -17.08 -5.53
C GLU A 70 2.84 -15.95 -4.78
N ALA A 71 1.68 -15.53 -5.28
CA ALA A 71 0.85 -14.55 -4.61
C ALA A 71 0.30 -15.11 -3.28
N ILE A 72 0.27 -14.28 -2.25
CA ILE A 72 -0.34 -14.63 -0.97
C ILE A 72 -1.83 -14.87 -1.21
N LYS A 73 -2.31 -16.03 -0.77
CA LYS A 73 -3.73 -16.40 -0.82
C LYS A 73 -4.45 -15.93 0.44
N GLY A 74 -5.64 -15.35 0.25
CA GLY A 74 -6.46 -14.89 1.34
C GLY A 74 -6.08 -13.50 1.86
N ARG A 75 -6.45 -13.21 3.10
CA ARG A 75 -6.40 -11.87 3.67
C ARG A 75 -4.98 -11.36 3.87
N VAL A 76 -4.75 -10.11 3.50
CA VAL A 76 -3.48 -9.41 3.73
C VAL A 76 -3.71 -8.05 4.38
N ARG A 77 -2.70 -7.61 5.11
CA ARG A 77 -2.51 -6.22 5.53
C ARG A 77 -1.43 -5.58 4.65
N VAL A 78 -1.65 -4.36 4.21
CA VAL A 78 -0.69 -3.60 3.41
C VAL A 78 -0.40 -2.26 4.09
N ASP A 79 0.85 -2.04 4.46
CA ASP A 79 1.30 -0.79 5.06
C ASP A 79 2.21 -0.05 4.08
N ILE A 80 1.95 1.24 3.83
CA ILE A 80 2.63 2.06 2.83
C ILE A 80 3.28 3.25 3.49
N VAL A 81 4.58 3.46 3.25
CA VAL A 81 5.32 4.66 3.65
C VAL A 81 5.88 5.33 2.41
N LEU A 82 5.39 6.52 2.11
CA LEU A 82 5.76 7.29 0.94
C LEU A 82 6.83 8.32 1.29
N TYR A 83 7.97 8.27 0.60
CA TYR A 83 9.07 9.22 0.71
C TYR A 83 9.17 10.03 -0.58
N ALA A 84 8.88 11.31 -0.52
CA ALA A 84 9.15 12.23 -1.63
C ALA A 84 10.66 12.45 -1.79
N LYS A 85 11.09 12.89 -2.97
CA LYS A 85 12.48 13.26 -3.17
C LYS A 85 12.85 14.47 -2.31
N ARG A 86 13.93 14.35 -1.54
CA ARG A 86 14.45 15.47 -0.75
C ARG A 86 15.00 16.55 -1.67
N PRO A 87 14.46 17.79 -1.63
CA PRO A 87 14.95 18.88 -2.45
C PRO A 87 16.36 19.30 -2.04
N GLN A 88 17.14 19.81 -2.99
CA GLN A 88 18.52 20.24 -2.70
C GLN A 88 18.57 21.39 -1.68
N ASP A 89 17.54 22.22 -1.65
CA ASP A 89 17.41 23.39 -0.76
C ASP A 89 16.72 23.05 0.57
N TRP A 90 16.64 21.76 0.96
CA TRP A 90 15.92 21.32 2.15
C TRP A 90 16.35 22.02 3.44
N GLN A 91 17.66 22.30 3.62
CA GLN A 91 18.17 23.03 4.79
C GLN A 91 17.66 24.46 4.86
N LYS A 92 17.54 25.15 3.71
CA LYS A 92 16.93 26.46 3.63
C LYS A 92 15.44 26.42 4.02
N ARG A 93 14.72 25.43 3.51
CA ARG A 93 13.30 25.22 3.85
C ARG A 93 13.13 24.94 5.33
N GLN A 94 13.99 24.10 5.91
CA GLN A 94 13.96 23.77 7.34
C GLN A 94 14.19 25.04 8.21
N ARG A 95 15.12 25.92 7.82
CA ARG A 95 15.34 27.18 8.52
C ARG A 95 14.13 28.14 8.45
N LEU A 96 13.43 28.12 7.30
CA LEU A 96 12.28 28.99 7.08
C LEU A 96 10.98 28.46 7.72
N HIS A 97 10.76 27.16 7.69
CA HIS A 97 9.49 26.52 8.03
C HIS A 97 9.57 25.60 9.26
N GLY A 98 10.78 25.43 9.84
CA GLY A 98 10.97 24.60 11.02
C GLY A 98 10.62 23.12 10.75
N ALA A 99 9.95 22.49 11.68
CA ALA A 99 9.53 21.08 11.61
C ALA A 99 8.49 20.80 10.49
N ARG A 100 7.92 21.83 9.89
CA ARG A 100 6.93 21.71 8.80
C ARG A 100 7.52 21.96 7.42
N TRP A 101 8.83 21.93 7.27
CA TRP A 101 9.50 22.23 6.01
C TRP A 101 9.09 21.26 4.89
N ASP A 102 8.79 20.02 5.22
CA ASP A 102 8.37 18.97 4.30
C ASP A 102 6.96 19.17 3.73
N ASP A 103 6.10 19.97 4.37
CA ASP A 103 4.83 20.44 3.80
C ASP A 103 5.05 21.20 2.48
N THR A 104 6.24 21.77 2.26
CA THR A 104 6.61 22.52 1.05
C THR A 104 7.08 21.63 -0.10
N VAL A 105 7.23 20.33 0.13
CA VAL A 105 7.74 19.39 -0.86
C VAL A 105 6.61 18.83 -1.70
N GLN A 106 6.75 18.96 -3.03
CA GLN A 106 5.77 18.43 -3.95
C GLN A 106 5.81 16.88 -3.94
N ARG A 107 4.65 16.28 -3.82
CA ARG A 107 4.46 14.82 -3.81
C ARG A 107 3.10 14.44 -4.39
N ILE A 108 2.94 13.17 -4.72
CA ILE A 108 1.60 12.62 -4.96
C ILE A 108 0.88 12.42 -3.62
N ASP A 109 -0.44 12.44 -3.63
CA ASP A 109 -1.22 12.12 -2.45
C ASP A 109 -1.25 10.59 -2.19
N LEU A 110 -1.55 10.21 -0.94
CA LEU A 110 -1.55 8.82 -0.52
C LEU A 110 -2.59 7.97 -1.23
N ASP A 111 -3.74 8.54 -1.58
CA ASP A 111 -4.79 7.78 -2.26
C ASP A 111 -4.36 7.41 -3.68
N ASN A 112 -3.78 8.36 -4.41
CA ASN A 112 -3.23 8.09 -5.75
C ASN A 112 -2.06 7.09 -5.68
N ALA A 113 -1.17 7.22 -4.69
CA ALA A 113 -0.09 6.25 -4.49
C ALA A 113 -0.64 4.84 -4.23
N ARG A 114 -1.63 4.72 -3.33
CA ARG A 114 -2.28 3.45 -2.96
C ARG A 114 -2.84 2.73 -4.17
N LYS A 115 -3.60 3.42 -5.02
CA LYS A 115 -4.19 2.85 -6.24
C LYS A 115 -3.15 2.25 -7.17
N VAL A 116 -2.07 2.97 -7.42
CA VAL A 116 -0.98 2.52 -8.29
C VAL A 116 -0.22 1.35 -7.70
N ILE A 117 0.07 1.41 -6.40
CA ILE A 117 0.79 0.35 -5.68
C ILE A 117 -0.04 -0.93 -5.68
N TYR A 118 -1.33 -0.88 -5.35
CA TYR A 118 -2.19 -2.07 -5.34
C TYR A 118 -2.29 -2.71 -6.71
N ASP A 119 -2.50 -1.93 -7.77
CA ASP A 119 -2.54 -2.46 -9.13
C ASP A 119 -1.20 -3.12 -9.53
N SER A 120 -0.08 -2.60 -9.02
CA SER A 120 1.25 -3.15 -9.32
C SER A 120 1.58 -4.42 -8.52
N LEU A 121 1.02 -4.59 -7.34
CA LEU A 121 1.24 -5.74 -6.47
C LEU A 121 0.25 -6.88 -6.72
N LYS A 122 -0.93 -6.57 -7.22
CA LYS A 122 -1.99 -7.50 -7.56
C LYS A 122 -1.50 -8.59 -8.52
N GLU A 123 -1.92 -9.82 -8.28
CA GLU A 123 -1.54 -11.03 -9.02
C GLU A 123 -0.08 -11.48 -8.82
N ILE A 124 0.75 -10.67 -8.17
CA ILE A 124 2.16 -10.98 -7.93
C ILE A 124 2.43 -11.18 -6.43
N ALA A 125 2.05 -10.22 -5.60
CA ALA A 125 2.27 -10.27 -4.16
C ALA A 125 1.05 -10.83 -3.40
N PHE A 126 -0.14 -10.51 -3.85
CA PHE A 126 -1.43 -11.05 -3.39
C PHE A 126 -2.37 -11.22 -4.59
N GLU A 127 -3.40 -12.06 -4.45
CA GLU A 127 -4.25 -12.43 -5.58
C GLU A 127 -5.03 -11.25 -6.15
N ASP A 128 -5.68 -10.47 -5.29
CA ASP A 128 -6.52 -9.34 -5.69
C ASP A 128 -6.60 -8.32 -4.55
N ASP A 129 -6.86 -7.05 -4.86
CA ASP A 129 -7.05 -5.98 -3.88
C ASP A 129 -8.29 -6.19 -2.98
N PHE A 130 -9.25 -7.02 -3.40
CA PHE A 130 -10.34 -7.51 -2.56
C PHE A 130 -9.83 -8.18 -1.27
N TRP A 131 -8.66 -8.81 -1.30
CA TRP A 131 -8.06 -9.48 -0.15
C TRP A 131 -7.29 -8.57 0.78
N VAL A 132 -7.18 -7.28 0.49
CA VAL A 132 -6.63 -6.29 1.42
C VAL A 132 -7.67 -5.96 2.48
N TRP A 133 -7.55 -6.57 3.65
CA TRP A 133 -8.49 -6.42 4.76
C TRP A 133 -8.09 -5.34 5.77
N ALA A 134 -6.83 -4.96 5.77
CA ALA A 134 -6.32 -3.88 6.58
C ALA A 134 -5.25 -3.15 5.79
N ASP A 135 -5.23 -1.84 5.88
CA ASP A 135 -4.16 -1.04 5.32
C ASP A 135 -3.81 0.16 6.20
N SER A 136 -2.61 0.67 6.00
CA SER A 136 -2.23 1.97 6.49
C SER A 136 -1.37 2.69 5.45
N GLY A 137 -1.43 4.01 5.48
CA GLY A 137 -0.58 4.84 4.64
C GLY A 137 -0.11 6.06 5.39
N ARG A 138 1.15 6.41 5.22
CA ARG A 138 1.71 7.65 5.73
C ARG A 138 2.73 8.24 4.79
N VAL A 139 2.91 9.54 4.88
CA VAL A 139 4.02 10.25 4.26
C VAL A 139 5.11 10.39 5.32
N ALA A 140 6.33 10.08 4.95
CA ALA A 140 7.51 10.30 5.79
C ALA A 140 8.30 11.51 5.32
N GLU A 141 9.09 12.08 6.21
CA GLU A 141 10.00 13.17 5.90
C GLU A 141 10.96 12.76 4.77
N PRO A 142 11.13 13.59 3.74
CA PRO A 142 12.05 13.31 2.65
C PRO A 142 13.51 13.22 3.13
N ASP A 143 14.13 12.06 2.97
CA ASP A 143 15.47 11.77 3.49
C ASP A 143 16.51 11.49 2.40
N GLY A 144 16.10 11.45 1.14
CA GLY A 144 16.97 11.16 0.00
C GLY A 144 16.18 11.04 -1.29
N GLU A 145 16.37 9.93 -2.00
CA GLU A 145 15.65 9.65 -3.24
C GLU A 145 14.17 9.28 -2.97
N ALA A 146 13.32 9.65 -3.93
CA ALA A 146 11.91 9.33 -3.89
C ALA A 146 11.70 7.81 -3.98
N ARG A 147 10.89 7.26 -3.08
CA ARG A 147 10.57 5.84 -3.01
C ARG A 147 9.31 5.58 -2.22
N VAL A 148 8.84 4.36 -2.27
CA VAL A 148 7.81 3.87 -1.37
C VAL A 148 8.30 2.58 -0.68
N VAL A 149 8.05 2.49 0.62
CA VAL A 149 8.27 1.27 1.39
C VAL A 149 6.91 0.62 1.62
N VAL A 150 6.78 -0.62 1.19
CA VAL A 150 5.54 -1.39 1.32
C VAL A 150 5.80 -2.62 2.18
N THR A 151 5.00 -2.82 3.20
CA THR A 151 5.00 -4.03 4.02
C THR A 151 3.70 -4.78 3.80
N ILE A 152 3.79 -6.03 3.39
CA ILE A 152 2.66 -6.93 3.14
C ILE A 152 2.70 -8.02 4.19
N THR A 153 1.64 -8.14 4.98
CA THR A 153 1.53 -9.11 6.06
C THR A 153 0.32 -10.00 5.83
N PRO A 154 0.48 -11.33 5.68
CA PRO A 154 -0.63 -12.26 5.65
C PRO A 154 -1.42 -12.21 6.96
N ILE A 155 -2.75 -12.20 6.88
CA ILE A 155 -3.64 -12.30 8.03
C ILE A 155 -4.11 -13.73 8.14
N VAL A 156 -3.65 -14.44 9.16
CA VAL A 156 -4.06 -15.82 9.43
C VAL A 156 -5.41 -15.81 10.14
N VAL A 157 -6.39 -16.47 9.54
CA VAL A 157 -7.71 -16.67 10.16
C VAL A 157 -7.70 -18.06 10.79
N GLU A 158 -7.84 -18.12 12.11
CA GLU A 158 -7.98 -19.40 12.79
C GLU A 158 -9.33 -20.04 12.39
N GLN A 159 -9.29 -21.24 11.87
CA GLN A 159 -10.51 -22.00 11.66
C GLN A 159 -11.03 -22.46 13.02
N PRO A 160 -12.36 -22.41 13.27
CA PRO A 160 -12.89 -23.01 14.47
C PRO A 160 -12.51 -24.49 14.46
N GLN A 161 -11.90 -24.96 15.55
CA GLN A 161 -11.65 -26.38 15.72
C GLN A 161 -13.00 -27.09 15.58
N SER A 162 -13.10 -27.96 14.59
CA SER A 162 -14.32 -28.76 14.42
C SER A 162 -14.54 -29.57 15.69
N ALA A 163 -15.70 -29.43 16.30
CA ALA A 163 -16.11 -30.13 17.52
C ALA A 163 -16.21 -31.67 17.35
N LEU A 164 -15.50 -32.23 16.38
CA LEU A 164 -15.52 -33.64 15.99
C LEU A 164 -14.43 -34.49 16.66
N GLU A 165 -13.57 -33.90 17.52
CA GLU A 165 -12.57 -34.67 18.27
C GLU A 165 -12.94 -34.98 19.75
N LEU A 166 -14.23 -34.83 20.10
CA LEU A 166 -14.73 -35.23 21.43
C LEU A 166 -15.86 -36.27 21.31
N ALA A 167 -15.56 -37.37 20.64
CA ALA A 167 -16.39 -38.54 20.71
C ALA A 167 -15.52 -39.78 21.03
#